data_020e26130fc278ce8fb44c8d3cb5a6b3
#
_entry.id   020e26130fc278ce8fb44c8d3cb5a6b3
#
_cell.length_a   1.000
_cell.length_b   1.000
_cell.length_c   1.000
_cell.angle_alpha   90.00
_cell.angle_beta   90.00
_cell.angle_gamma   90.00
#
_symmetry.space_group_name_H-M   'P 1'
#
loop_
_entity.id
_entity.type
_entity.pdbx_description
1 polymer ?
#
loop_
_entity_poly.entity_id
_entity_poly.type
_entity_poly.pdbx_seq_one_letter_code
_entity_poly.pdbx_strand_id
1 'polypeptide(L)'
;MFDIKDGKLKISVRTLVEFICKSGNIDNRFKGVTDKNAMDAGSKAHRRIQKSMGPDYRAEVPFKFTVPGENYDIEIEGRADGIFENDGYVTIDEIKGTYRDIRYITEPVYVHEAQAMCYAYFYSARENVDDMKIRLTYVSLDTADVKYFEEIMSAARLKEWFDGIITELRRWGDYLYTHHNERDKSIEGLKFPFDYRPGQRELAVNVYRAVSRGVNLFIQAPTGVGKTISTVFPAVMSIGKGISDKIFYLTAKTITRTAAQDAFAVLRNEGLDFKTVTITAKDKVCFLESETGPECNPAACPYAKGHNDRVNEAVYDIITHENVIDRVKVEEYAHKHNVCPFEFSLDISYWMDGVICD
;
A
#
# COMPACT_ATOMS: atom_id res chain seq x y z
N MET A 1 -1.05 2.13 3.36
CA MET A 1 -1.09 0.67 3.53
C MET A 1 -1.53 0.38 4.96
N PHE A 2 -1.70 -0.84 5.39
CA PHE A 2 -2.13 -1.23 6.73
C PHE A 2 -0.94 -1.61 7.62
N ASP A 3 -1.18 -1.61 8.94
CA ASP A 3 -0.23 -1.99 9.97
C ASP A 3 -1.00 -2.64 11.14
N ILE A 4 -0.29 -3.39 12.00
CA ILE A 4 -0.88 -4.02 13.18
C ILE A 4 -0.45 -3.22 14.40
N LYS A 5 -1.45 -2.59 15.04
CA LYS A 5 -1.25 -1.82 16.28
C LYS A 5 -2.31 -2.22 17.31
N ASP A 6 -1.90 -2.37 18.55
CA ASP A 6 -2.77 -2.74 19.68
C ASP A 6 -3.61 -4.02 19.42
N GLY A 7 -3.01 -5.04 18.80
CA GLY A 7 -3.67 -6.28 18.44
C GLY A 7 -4.71 -6.17 17.34
N LYS A 8 -4.64 -5.14 16.49
CA LYS A 8 -5.59 -4.90 15.41
C LYS A 8 -4.90 -4.51 14.11
N LEU A 9 -5.28 -5.17 13.01
CA LEU A 9 -5.02 -4.74 11.65
C LEU A 9 -6.20 -3.88 11.18
N LYS A 10 -6.00 -2.58 11.05
CA LYS A 10 -7.04 -1.65 10.57
C LYS A 10 -6.84 -1.33 9.10
N ILE A 11 -7.91 -1.51 8.31
CA ILE A 11 -7.88 -1.26 6.88
C ILE A 11 -9.23 -0.71 6.40
N SER A 12 -9.21 0.21 5.43
CA SER A 12 -10.44 0.62 4.76
C SER A 12 -10.85 -0.39 3.69
N VAL A 13 -12.16 -0.51 3.40
CA VAL A 13 -12.67 -1.33 2.28
C VAL A 13 -11.93 -0.98 0.98
N ARG A 14 -11.78 0.30 0.69
CA ARG A 14 -11.07 0.77 -0.50
C ARG A 14 -9.63 0.25 -0.54
N THR A 15 -8.86 0.44 0.53
CA THR A 15 -7.46 0.00 0.60
C THR A 15 -7.35 -1.52 0.48
N LEU A 16 -8.27 -2.27 1.11
CA LEU A 16 -8.34 -3.72 1.05
C LEU A 16 -8.47 -4.21 -0.39
N VAL A 17 -9.48 -3.72 -1.12
CA VAL A 17 -9.73 -4.18 -2.49
C VAL A 17 -8.70 -3.65 -3.49
N GLU A 18 -8.21 -2.42 -3.33
CA GLU A 18 -7.12 -1.87 -4.15
C GLU A 18 -5.81 -2.65 -3.96
N PHE A 19 -5.60 -3.27 -2.80
CA PHE A 19 -4.43 -4.09 -2.54
C PHE A 19 -4.61 -5.54 -3.00
N ILE A 20 -5.66 -6.23 -2.55
CA ILE A 20 -5.86 -7.67 -2.83
C ILE A 20 -6.37 -7.92 -4.25
N CYS A 21 -7.26 -7.06 -4.75
CA CYS A 21 -7.86 -7.19 -6.09
C CYS A 21 -7.13 -6.38 -7.16
N LYS A 22 -5.90 -5.91 -6.87
CA LYS A 22 -5.05 -5.18 -7.81
C LYS A 22 -4.85 -6.01 -9.07
N SER A 23 -5.16 -5.42 -10.24
CA SER A 23 -5.04 -6.12 -11.52
C SER A 23 -4.72 -5.18 -12.69
N GLY A 24 -4.28 -5.74 -13.81
CA GLY A 24 -4.05 -5.03 -15.06
C GLY A 24 -2.62 -4.51 -15.25
N ASN A 25 -2.49 -3.45 -16.01
CA ASN A 25 -1.23 -3.01 -16.59
C ASN A 25 -0.72 -1.71 -15.95
N ILE A 26 0.59 -1.47 -16.04
CA ILE A 26 1.14 -0.11 -15.96
C ILE A 26 0.88 0.56 -17.32
N ASP A 27 0.26 1.74 -17.32
CA ASP A 27 0.05 2.51 -18.53
C ASP A 27 0.19 4.02 -18.25
N ASN A 28 1.31 4.61 -18.70
CA ASN A 28 1.59 6.04 -18.49
C ASN A 28 1.03 6.96 -19.58
N ARG A 29 0.38 6.43 -20.61
CA ARG A 29 -0.24 7.22 -21.68
C ARG A 29 -1.45 7.98 -21.17
N PHE A 30 -2.13 7.39 -20.20
CA PHE A 30 -3.27 7.99 -19.52
C PHE A 30 -2.83 8.47 -18.14
N LYS A 31 -2.00 9.52 -18.08
CA LYS A 31 -1.77 10.22 -16.82
C LYS A 31 -3.10 10.81 -16.40
N GLY A 32 -3.78 10.13 -15.48
CA GLY A 32 -5.00 10.65 -14.89
C GLY A 32 -4.72 12.06 -14.39
N VAL A 33 -5.62 12.98 -14.71
CA VAL A 33 -5.57 14.33 -14.15
C VAL A 33 -5.79 14.16 -12.64
N THR A 34 -4.71 14.01 -11.90
CA THR A 34 -4.69 14.06 -10.42
C THR A 34 -4.79 15.52 -9.99
N ASP A 35 -5.80 16.22 -10.52
CA ASP A 35 -6.07 17.60 -10.17
C ASP A 35 -7.10 17.62 -9.05
N LYS A 36 -6.96 18.54 -8.11
CA LYS A 36 -8.02 18.88 -7.13
C LYS A 36 -9.38 18.98 -7.81
N ASN A 37 -9.41 19.49 -9.03
CA ASN A 37 -10.59 19.60 -9.87
C ASN A 37 -11.23 18.23 -10.18
N ALA A 38 -10.47 17.15 -10.38
CA ALA A 38 -11.00 15.82 -10.62
C ALA A 38 -11.66 15.21 -9.37
N MET A 39 -11.07 15.42 -8.19
CA MET A 39 -11.64 14.99 -6.92
C MET A 39 -12.94 15.75 -6.59
N ASP A 40 -12.94 17.06 -6.83
CA ASP A 40 -14.12 17.91 -6.63
C ASP A 40 -15.24 17.56 -7.62
N ALA A 41 -14.90 17.28 -8.89
CA ALA A 41 -15.85 16.83 -9.90
C ALA A 41 -16.45 15.48 -9.53
N GLY A 42 -15.65 14.51 -9.09
CA GLY A 42 -16.09 13.23 -8.57
C GLY A 42 -17.07 13.37 -7.41
N SER A 43 -16.71 14.16 -6.40
CA SER A 43 -17.57 14.42 -5.23
C SER A 43 -18.90 15.12 -5.61
N LYS A 44 -18.89 16.00 -6.62
CA LYS A 44 -20.11 16.63 -7.14
C LYS A 44 -20.98 15.60 -7.89
N ALA A 45 -20.36 14.71 -8.67
CA ALA A 45 -21.07 13.66 -9.38
C ALA A 45 -21.78 12.71 -8.40
N HIS A 46 -21.09 12.22 -7.34
CA HIS A 46 -21.69 11.40 -6.29
C HIS A 46 -22.92 12.07 -5.68
N ARG A 47 -22.77 13.31 -5.18
CA ARG A 47 -23.89 14.06 -4.57
C ARG A 47 -25.05 14.28 -5.53
N ARG A 48 -24.79 14.45 -6.83
CA ARG A 48 -25.84 14.60 -7.84
C ARG A 48 -26.64 13.31 -8.00
N ILE A 49 -25.98 12.17 -8.14
CA ILE A 49 -26.62 10.85 -8.24
C ILE A 49 -27.44 10.57 -6.96
N GLN A 50 -26.82 10.68 -5.79
CA GLN A 50 -27.49 10.47 -4.51
C GLN A 50 -28.78 11.29 -4.36
N LYS A 51 -28.76 12.58 -4.76
CA LYS A 51 -29.93 13.45 -4.73
C LYS A 51 -31.02 13.09 -5.74
N SER A 52 -30.66 12.46 -6.86
CA SER A 52 -31.63 12.06 -7.90
C SER A 52 -32.35 10.76 -7.58
N MET A 53 -31.89 9.98 -6.61
CA MET A 53 -32.41 8.64 -6.30
C MET A 53 -33.68 8.61 -5.46
N GLY A 54 -34.10 9.74 -4.90
CA GLY A 54 -35.33 9.80 -4.09
C GLY A 54 -35.14 9.54 -2.59
N PRO A 55 -36.23 9.58 -1.80
CA PRO A 55 -36.17 9.57 -0.34
C PRO A 55 -35.72 8.26 0.29
N ASP A 56 -35.93 7.13 -0.38
CA ASP A 56 -35.60 5.79 0.14
C ASP A 56 -34.12 5.43 -0.06
N TYR A 57 -33.38 6.27 -0.76
CA TYR A 57 -31.95 6.11 -0.98
C TYR A 57 -31.14 6.60 0.24
N ARG A 58 -30.50 5.68 0.94
CA ARG A 58 -29.62 5.98 2.07
C ARG A 58 -28.21 6.20 1.55
N ALA A 59 -27.81 7.46 1.49
CA ALA A 59 -26.47 7.86 1.04
C ALA A 59 -25.43 7.73 2.16
N GLU A 60 -24.17 7.46 1.79
CA GLU A 60 -23.00 7.52 2.67
C GLU A 60 -23.13 6.65 3.93
N VAL A 61 -23.58 5.40 3.77
CA VAL A 61 -23.85 4.48 4.90
C VAL A 61 -22.53 3.89 5.44
N PRO A 62 -22.18 4.17 6.71
CA PRO A 62 -20.95 3.66 7.29
C PRO A 62 -21.05 2.18 7.64
N PHE A 63 -19.96 1.46 7.43
CA PHE A 63 -19.77 0.08 7.85
C PHE A 63 -18.48 -0.07 8.65
N LYS A 64 -18.59 -0.94 9.64
CA LYS A 64 -17.45 -1.48 10.37
C LYS A 64 -17.65 -2.98 10.50
N PHE A 65 -16.67 -3.75 10.07
CA PHE A 65 -16.70 -5.21 10.13
C PHE A 65 -15.43 -5.72 10.78
N THR A 66 -15.57 -6.64 11.74
CA THR A 66 -14.42 -7.22 12.46
C THR A 66 -14.36 -8.71 12.20
N VAL A 67 -13.17 -9.17 11.77
CA VAL A 67 -12.86 -10.58 11.63
C VAL A 67 -11.89 -10.97 12.75
N PRO A 68 -12.35 -11.75 13.76
CA PRO A 68 -11.49 -12.12 14.88
C PRO A 68 -10.36 -13.02 14.45
N GLY A 69 -9.23 -12.95 15.16
CA GLY A 69 -8.04 -13.75 14.91
C GLY A 69 -7.33 -14.13 16.21
N GLU A 70 -6.38 -15.05 16.11
CA GLU A 70 -5.62 -15.55 17.26
C GLU A 70 -4.61 -14.50 17.78
N ASN A 71 -3.87 -13.87 16.86
CA ASN A 71 -2.81 -12.90 17.20
C ASN A 71 -3.27 -11.45 17.10
N TYR A 72 -4.22 -11.18 16.22
CA TYR A 72 -4.81 -9.86 15.99
C TYR A 72 -6.16 -9.98 15.31
N ASP A 73 -7.03 -9.01 15.56
CA ASP A 73 -8.29 -8.85 14.83
C ASP A 73 -8.08 -8.02 13.56
N ILE A 74 -8.85 -8.30 12.51
CA ILE A 74 -8.91 -7.44 11.32
C ILE A 74 -10.15 -6.55 11.43
N GLU A 75 -9.94 -5.24 11.53
CA GLU A 75 -11.01 -4.23 11.51
C GLU A 75 -11.07 -3.58 10.12
N ILE A 76 -12.20 -3.77 9.43
CA ILE A 76 -12.45 -3.21 8.10
C ILE A 76 -13.51 -2.13 8.22
N GLU A 77 -13.19 -0.93 7.77
CA GLU A 77 -14.09 0.22 7.83
C GLU A 77 -14.31 0.80 6.44
N GLY A 78 -15.51 1.33 6.19
CA GLY A 78 -15.81 1.98 4.94
C GLY A 78 -17.17 2.63 4.94
N ARG A 79 -17.54 3.20 3.79
CA ARG A 79 -18.80 3.87 3.60
C ARG A 79 -19.32 3.55 2.21
N ALA A 80 -20.48 2.88 2.15
CA ALA A 80 -21.16 2.63 0.88
C ALA A 80 -21.76 3.94 0.35
N ASP A 81 -21.58 4.20 -0.94
CA ASP A 81 -22.11 5.43 -1.58
C ASP A 81 -23.63 5.51 -1.48
N GLY A 82 -24.31 4.35 -1.58
CA GLY A 82 -25.75 4.28 -1.41
C GLY A 82 -26.30 2.89 -1.14
N ILE A 83 -27.45 2.88 -0.44
CA ILE A 83 -28.25 1.66 -0.19
C ILE A 83 -29.73 1.99 -0.40
N PHE A 84 -30.42 1.17 -1.17
CA PHE A 84 -31.86 1.32 -1.42
C PHE A 84 -32.48 -0.03 -1.79
N GLU A 85 -33.81 -0.09 -1.79
CA GLU A 85 -34.54 -1.27 -2.27
C GLU A 85 -34.95 -1.06 -3.74
N ASN A 86 -34.70 -2.07 -4.57
CA ASN A 86 -35.10 -2.08 -5.98
C ASN A 86 -35.46 -3.51 -6.42
N ASP A 87 -36.61 -3.65 -7.08
CA ASP A 87 -37.12 -4.93 -7.59
C ASP A 87 -37.20 -6.05 -6.51
N GLY A 88 -37.45 -5.68 -5.25
CA GLY A 88 -37.52 -6.62 -4.12
C GLY A 88 -36.16 -7.02 -3.55
N TYR A 89 -35.08 -6.40 -3.98
CA TYR A 89 -33.72 -6.62 -3.47
C TYR A 89 -33.18 -5.37 -2.78
N VAL A 90 -32.44 -5.57 -1.70
CA VAL A 90 -31.58 -4.53 -1.15
C VAL A 90 -30.39 -4.36 -2.09
N THR A 91 -30.20 -3.15 -2.58
CA THR A 91 -29.18 -2.79 -3.56
C THR A 91 -28.08 -1.94 -2.91
N ILE A 92 -26.84 -2.37 -3.04
CA ILE A 92 -25.65 -1.56 -2.76
C ILE A 92 -25.26 -0.83 -4.03
N ASP A 93 -25.14 0.48 -3.98
CA ASP A 93 -24.74 1.33 -5.09
C ASP A 93 -23.33 1.90 -4.85
N GLU A 94 -22.45 1.62 -5.76
CA GLU A 94 -21.08 2.17 -5.78
C GLU A 94 -20.94 3.11 -6.98
N ILE A 95 -20.69 4.40 -6.71
CA ILE A 95 -20.68 5.46 -7.71
C ILE A 95 -19.24 5.79 -8.11
N LYS A 96 -18.96 5.82 -9.41
CA LYS A 96 -17.64 6.16 -9.96
C LYS A 96 -17.72 7.24 -11.03
N GLY A 97 -17.12 8.40 -10.76
CA GLY A 97 -16.91 9.44 -11.77
C GLY A 97 -15.75 9.09 -12.69
N THR A 98 -15.91 9.33 -13.98
CA THR A 98 -14.85 9.07 -14.97
C THR A 98 -14.86 10.12 -16.09
N TYR A 99 -13.67 10.47 -16.60
CA TYR A 99 -13.49 11.21 -17.85
C TYR A 99 -13.44 10.30 -19.08
N ARG A 100 -13.35 8.97 -18.86
CA ARG A 100 -13.47 8.02 -19.96
C ARG A 100 -14.90 8.02 -20.49
N ASP A 101 -15.04 8.00 -21.80
CA ASP A 101 -16.36 7.89 -22.43
C ASP A 101 -17.07 6.61 -21.98
N ILE A 102 -18.17 6.77 -21.25
CA ILE A 102 -18.90 5.65 -20.62
C ILE A 102 -19.50 4.68 -21.62
N ARG A 103 -19.63 5.07 -22.89
CA ARG A 103 -20.09 4.17 -23.98
C ARG A 103 -19.12 3.02 -24.22
N TYR A 104 -17.82 3.25 -23.99
CA TYR A 104 -16.77 2.24 -24.16
C TYR A 104 -16.47 1.45 -22.88
N ILE A 105 -17.16 1.69 -21.79
CA ILE A 105 -17.09 0.84 -20.60
C ILE A 105 -18.06 -0.32 -20.81
N THR A 106 -17.56 -1.46 -21.23
CA THR A 106 -18.37 -2.66 -21.53
C THR A 106 -18.61 -3.56 -20.34
N GLU A 107 -17.75 -3.46 -19.33
CA GLU A 107 -17.79 -4.24 -18.09
C GLU A 107 -17.31 -3.38 -16.92
N PRO A 108 -17.73 -3.67 -15.69
CA PRO A 108 -17.25 -2.97 -14.51
C PRO A 108 -15.76 -3.23 -14.27
N VAL A 109 -15.09 -2.26 -13.64
CA VAL A 109 -13.74 -2.46 -13.15
C VAL A 109 -13.82 -3.30 -11.88
N TYR A 110 -13.13 -4.45 -11.84
CA TYR A 110 -13.25 -5.43 -10.76
C TYR A 110 -13.03 -4.85 -9.35
N VAL A 111 -12.08 -3.95 -9.18
CA VAL A 111 -11.83 -3.27 -7.88
C VAL A 111 -13.07 -2.49 -7.40
N HIS A 112 -13.82 -1.86 -8.32
CA HIS A 112 -15.06 -1.16 -7.96
C HIS A 112 -16.17 -2.13 -7.56
N GLU A 113 -16.29 -3.23 -8.31
CA GLU A 113 -17.22 -4.31 -8.00
C GLU A 113 -16.88 -4.95 -6.64
N ALA A 114 -15.61 -5.28 -6.39
CA ALA A 114 -15.12 -5.81 -5.13
C ALA A 114 -15.44 -4.89 -3.94
N GLN A 115 -15.39 -3.57 -4.14
CA GLN A 115 -15.77 -2.59 -3.11
C GLN A 115 -17.27 -2.71 -2.77
N ALA A 116 -18.14 -2.78 -3.78
CA ALA A 116 -19.58 -2.98 -3.58
C ALA A 116 -19.90 -4.35 -2.97
N MET A 117 -19.18 -5.41 -3.37
CA MET A 117 -19.30 -6.76 -2.79
C MET A 117 -18.98 -6.78 -1.30
N CYS A 118 -17.94 -6.05 -0.85
CA CYS A 118 -17.64 -5.91 0.58
C CYS A 118 -18.84 -5.33 1.34
N TYR A 119 -19.41 -4.24 0.86
CA TYR A 119 -20.56 -3.61 1.52
C TYR A 119 -21.82 -4.47 1.45
N ALA A 120 -22.04 -5.18 0.35
CA ALA A 120 -23.13 -6.14 0.22
C ALA A 120 -23.01 -7.27 1.24
N TYR A 121 -21.81 -7.85 1.39
CA TYR A 121 -21.55 -8.85 2.40
C TYR A 121 -21.76 -8.31 3.83
N PHE A 122 -21.25 -7.14 4.15
CA PHE A 122 -21.42 -6.55 5.49
C PHE A 122 -22.89 -6.27 5.81
N TYR A 123 -23.65 -5.80 4.82
CA TYR A 123 -25.09 -5.59 4.98
C TYR A 123 -25.84 -6.91 5.17
N SER A 124 -25.61 -7.88 4.28
CA SER A 124 -26.22 -9.20 4.33
C SER A 124 -25.96 -9.89 5.68
N ALA A 125 -24.70 -9.89 6.15
CA ALA A 125 -24.32 -10.48 7.42
C ALA A 125 -24.96 -9.78 8.64
N ARG A 126 -25.16 -8.45 8.57
CA ARG A 126 -25.76 -7.66 9.64
C ARG A 126 -27.27 -7.79 9.71
N GLU A 127 -27.94 -7.74 8.55
CA GLU A 127 -29.40 -7.70 8.46
C GLU A 127 -30.01 -9.09 8.13
N ASN A 128 -29.19 -10.11 7.94
CA ASN A 128 -29.57 -11.48 7.60
C ASN A 128 -30.40 -11.55 6.30
N VAL A 129 -29.89 -10.94 5.23
CA VAL A 129 -30.48 -10.91 3.89
C VAL A 129 -29.81 -11.95 3.01
N ASP A 130 -30.60 -12.83 2.35
CA ASP A 130 -30.08 -13.96 1.56
C ASP A 130 -29.53 -13.55 0.19
N ASP A 131 -30.17 -12.60 -0.49
CA ASP A 131 -29.76 -12.12 -1.81
C ASP A 131 -29.60 -10.60 -1.81
N MET A 132 -28.49 -10.12 -2.35
CA MET A 132 -28.16 -8.71 -2.48
C MET A 132 -28.03 -8.33 -3.96
N LYS A 133 -28.53 -7.16 -4.35
CA LYS A 133 -28.21 -6.57 -5.64
C LYS A 133 -27.02 -5.62 -5.48
N ILE A 134 -26.05 -5.75 -6.35
CA ILE A 134 -24.90 -4.83 -6.47
C ILE A 134 -25.11 -3.99 -7.71
N ARG A 135 -24.97 -2.67 -7.57
CA ARG A 135 -25.03 -1.73 -8.69
C ARG A 135 -23.74 -0.89 -8.74
N LEU A 136 -23.12 -0.86 -9.90
CA LEU A 136 -22.01 0.04 -10.24
C LEU A 136 -22.57 1.17 -11.09
N THR A 137 -22.47 2.40 -10.60
CA THR A 137 -22.97 3.62 -11.24
C THR A 137 -21.79 4.44 -11.79
N TYR A 138 -21.50 4.30 -13.10
CA TYR A 138 -20.48 5.12 -13.76
C TYR A 138 -21.08 6.43 -14.26
N VAL A 139 -20.44 7.54 -13.91
CA VAL A 139 -20.88 8.90 -14.25
C VAL A 139 -19.80 9.58 -15.07
N SER A 140 -20.14 10.03 -16.29
CA SER A 140 -19.28 10.90 -17.08
C SER A 140 -19.13 12.24 -16.38
N LEU A 141 -17.88 12.64 -16.10
CA LEU A 141 -17.58 13.94 -15.48
C LEU A 141 -17.69 15.10 -16.49
N ASP A 142 -17.69 14.80 -17.79
CA ASP A 142 -17.83 15.80 -18.86
C ASP A 142 -19.29 16.03 -19.27
N THR A 143 -20.04 14.93 -19.52
CA THR A 143 -21.42 15.02 -20.07
C THR A 143 -22.50 14.82 -19.03
N ALA A 144 -22.14 14.32 -17.86
CA ALA A 144 -23.05 13.91 -16.81
C ALA A 144 -23.95 12.67 -17.13
N ASP A 145 -23.69 11.99 -18.24
CA ASP A 145 -24.35 10.74 -18.57
C ASP A 145 -24.02 9.65 -17.55
N VAL A 146 -24.95 8.69 -17.41
CA VAL A 146 -24.82 7.61 -16.40
C VAL A 146 -24.97 6.27 -17.08
N LYS A 147 -24.14 5.30 -16.63
CA LYS A 147 -24.22 3.90 -17.03
C LYS A 147 -24.24 3.00 -15.80
N TYR A 148 -25.15 2.05 -15.80
CA TYR A 148 -25.32 1.10 -14.69
C TYR A 148 -24.88 -0.30 -15.10
N PHE A 149 -24.26 -1.00 -14.14
CA PHE A 149 -24.06 -2.45 -14.19
C PHE A 149 -24.66 -3.03 -12.91
N GLU A 150 -25.49 -4.06 -13.04
CA GLU A 150 -26.19 -4.66 -11.92
C GLU A 150 -25.99 -6.18 -11.93
N GLU A 151 -25.76 -6.75 -10.75
CA GLU A 151 -25.71 -8.19 -10.52
C GLU A 151 -26.40 -8.55 -9.21
N ILE A 152 -27.07 -9.71 -9.17
CA ILE A 152 -27.64 -10.27 -7.94
C ILE A 152 -26.70 -11.38 -7.46
N MET A 153 -26.30 -11.28 -6.19
CA MET A 153 -25.40 -12.25 -5.56
C MET A 153 -26.02 -12.76 -4.27
N SER A 154 -25.95 -14.09 -4.07
CA SER A 154 -26.38 -14.68 -2.79
C SER A 154 -25.39 -14.36 -1.66
N ALA A 155 -25.89 -14.30 -0.42
CA ALA A 155 -25.09 -14.15 0.78
C ALA A 155 -23.98 -15.21 0.87
N ALA A 156 -24.28 -16.44 0.46
CA ALA A 156 -23.28 -17.52 0.43
C ALA A 156 -22.12 -17.24 -0.52
N ARG A 157 -22.42 -16.77 -1.75
CA ARG A 157 -21.37 -16.39 -2.73
C ARG A 157 -20.56 -15.19 -2.26
N LEU A 158 -21.20 -14.17 -1.68
CA LEU A 158 -20.53 -13.01 -1.11
C LEU A 158 -19.60 -13.40 0.04
N LYS A 159 -20.07 -14.31 0.91
CA LYS A 159 -19.27 -14.83 2.02
C LYS A 159 -18.04 -15.60 1.54
N GLU A 160 -18.20 -16.54 0.62
CA GLU A 160 -17.10 -17.34 0.06
C GLU A 160 -16.04 -16.44 -0.57
N TRP A 161 -16.48 -15.46 -1.37
CA TRP A 161 -15.56 -14.48 -1.97
C TRP A 161 -14.83 -13.65 -0.91
N PHE A 162 -15.56 -13.15 0.10
CA PHE A 162 -14.97 -12.34 1.17
C PHE A 162 -13.99 -13.15 2.04
N ASP A 163 -14.32 -14.40 2.34
CA ASP A 163 -13.43 -15.31 3.07
C ASP A 163 -12.10 -15.52 2.31
N GLY A 164 -12.14 -15.59 0.97
CA GLY A 164 -10.95 -15.62 0.12
C GLY A 164 -10.11 -14.35 0.25
N ILE A 165 -10.74 -13.18 0.21
CA ILE A 165 -10.06 -11.88 0.41
C ILE A 165 -9.40 -11.80 1.80
N ILE A 166 -10.09 -12.24 2.84
CA ILE A 166 -9.56 -12.24 4.21
C ILE A 166 -8.42 -13.24 4.37
N THR A 167 -8.50 -14.40 3.74
CA THR A 167 -7.42 -15.39 3.75
C THR A 167 -6.13 -14.80 3.16
N GLU A 168 -6.25 -14.10 2.03
CA GLU A 168 -5.10 -13.44 1.41
C GLU A 168 -4.59 -12.28 2.27
N LEU A 169 -5.47 -11.44 2.83
CA LEU A 169 -5.05 -10.36 3.73
C LEU A 169 -4.33 -10.89 4.98
N ARG A 170 -4.78 -12.02 5.55
CA ARG A 170 -4.12 -12.66 6.70
C ARG A 170 -2.70 -13.10 6.38
N ARG A 171 -2.46 -13.67 5.21
CA ARG A 171 -1.11 -14.03 4.75
C ARG A 171 -0.13 -12.86 4.92
N TRP A 172 -0.55 -11.67 4.54
CA TRP A 172 0.25 -10.45 4.68
C TRP A 172 0.30 -9.93 6.12
N GLY A 173 -0.80 -10.00 6.84
CA GLY A 173 -0.87 -9.61 8.24
C GLY A 173 0.01 -10.51 9.13
N ASP A 174 0.01 -11.81 8.91
CA ASP A 174 0.83 -12.77 9.65
C ASP A 174 2.33 -12.54 9.41
N TYR A 175 2.70 -12.23 8.15
CA TYR A 175 4.06 -11.78 7.85
C TYR A 175 4.45 -10.55 8.66
N LEU A 176 3.63 -9.49 8.65
CA LEU A 176 3.90 -8.26 9.40
C LEU A 176 4.00 -8.52 10.91
N TYR A 177 3.06 -9.28 11.46
CA TYR A 177 3.03 -9.62 12.89
C TYR A 177 4.31 -10.33 13.32
N THR A 178 4.72 -11.35 12.56
CA THR A 178 5.93 -12.12 12.85
C THR A 178 7.18 -11.25 12.72
N HIS A 179 7.32 -10.56 11.58
CA HIS A 179 8.46 -9.70 11.33
C HIS A 179 8.62 -8.58 12.36
N HIS A 180 7.55 -7.87 12.72
CA HIS A 180 7.62 -6.80 13.72
C HIS A 180 8.05 -7.33 15.09
N ASN A 181 7.54 -8.49 15.51
CA ASN A 181 7.93 -9.10 16.79
C ASN A 181 9.41 -9.52 16.80
N GLU A 182 9.91 -10.11 15.70
CA GLU A 182 11.32 -10.54 15.58
C GLU A 182 12.24 -9.32 15.53
N ARG A 183 11.92 -8.33 14.71
CA ARG A 183 12.63 -7.05 14.61
C ARG A 183 12.74 -6.36 15.98
N ASP A 184 11.62 -6.17 16.65
CA ASP A 184 11.57 -5.41 17.90
C ASP A 184 12.36 -6.12 19.01
N LYS A 185 12.29 -7.47 19.09
CA LYS A 185 13.15 -8.26 19.98
C LYS A 185 14.62 -8.08 19.64
N SER A 186 15.00 -8.06 18.38
CA SER A 186 16.39 -7.86 17.95
C SER A 186 16.92 -6.47 18.34
N ILE A 187 16.05 -5.45 18.31
CA ILE A 187 16.41 -4.08 18.69
C ILE A 187 16.62 -3.95 20.21
N GLU A 188 15.84 -4.66 21.05
CA GLU A 188 15.95 -4.55 22.51
C GLU A 188 17.36 -4.84 23.04
N GLY A 189 18.05 -5.81 22.43
CA GLY A 189 19.42 -6.21 22.83
C GLY A 189 20.53 -5.42 22.13
N LEU A 190 20.20 -4.59 21.16
CA LEU A 190 21.17 -3.96 20.28
C LEU A 190 21.99 -2.89 21.01
N LYS A 191 23.32 -2.96 20.87
CA LYS A 191 24.26 -1.97 21.40
C LYS A 191 24.90 -1.17 20.27
N PHE A 192 25.40 0.01 20.60
CA PHE A 192 26.23 0.75 19.64
C PHE A 192 27.48 -0.07 19.32
N PRO A 193 27.79 -0.31 18.03
CA PRO A 193 28.74 -1.35 17.63
C PRO A 193 30.20 -0.99 17.80
N PHE A 194 30.53 0.22 18.26
CA PHE A 194 31.89 0.71 18.42
C PHE A 194 32.07 1.49 19.72
N ASP A 195 33.34 1.65 20.15
CA ASP A 195 33.66 2.65 21.15
C ASP A 195 33.36 4.06 20.60
N TYR A 196 32.66 4.85 21.41
CA TYR A 196 32.28 6.20 21.00
C TYR A 196 33.49 7.11 20.80
N ARG A 197 33.60 7.71 19.64
CA ARG A 197 34.54 8.81 19.40
C ARG A 197 34.07 10.10 20.07
N PRO A 198 34.97 11.08 20.32
CA PRO A 198 34.55 12.38 20.87
C PRO A 198 33.38 13.01 20.10
N GLY A 199 32.35 13.43 20.78
CA GLY A 199 31.11 14.01 20.21
C GLY A 199 30.12 13.02 19.59
N GLN A 200 30.52 11.78 19.34
CA GLN A 200 29.69 10.80 18.64
C GLN A 200 28.48 10.36 19.49
N ARG A 201 28.68 10.15 20.79
CA ARG A 201 27.60 9.80 21.71
C ARG A 201 26.58 10.93 21.84
N GLU A 202 27.06 12.16 21.93
CA GLU A 202 26.19 13.35 21.99
C GLU A 202 25.34 13.47 20.73
N LEU A 203 25.94 13.25 19.56
CA LEU A 203 25.24 13.21 18.28
C LEU A 203 24.11 12.17 18.28
N ALA A 204 24.40 10.92 18.65
CA ALA A 204 23.40 9.84 18.69
C ALA A 204 22.24 10.16 19.67
N VAL A 205 22.54 10.71 20.84
CA VAL A 205 21.53 11.15 21.82
C VAL A 205 20.65 12.27 21.25
N ASN A 206 21.23 13.24 20.56
CA ASN A 206 20.48 14.35 19.98
C ASN A 206 19.58 13.88 18.81
N VAL A 207 20.03 12.93 18.00
CA VAL A 207 19.20 12.29 16.95
C VAL A 207 18.01 11.58 17.60
N TYR A 208 18.24 10.72 18.60
CA TYR A 208 17.15 10.03 19.29
C TYR A 208 16.12 11.00 19.89
N ARG A 209 16.61 12.06 20.55
CA ARG A 209 15.74 13.12 21.13
C ARG A 209 14.94 13.86 20.07
N ALA A 210 15.54 14.16 18.92
CA ALA A 210 14.86 14.83 17.82
C ALA A 210 13.73 13.97 17.25
N VAL A 211 14.01 12.68 17.00
CA VAL A 211 12.99 11.71 16.56
C VAL A 211 11.88 11.58 17.58
N SER A 212 12.22 11.40 18.86
CA SER A 212 11.22 11.26 19.95
C SER A 212 10.32 12.48 20.13
N ARG A 213 10.80 13.68 19.75
CA ARG A 213 10.04 14.93 19.84
C ARG A 213 9.35 15.32 18.52
N GLY A 214 9.59 14.58 17.43
CA GLY A 214 9.07 14.92 16.12
C GLY A 214 9.58 16.26 15.58
N VAL A 215 10.86 16.63 15.88
CA VAL A 215 11.44 17.91 15.46
C VAL A 215 12.59 17.72 14.48
N ASN A 216 12.83 18.74 13.67
CA ASN A 216 13.99 18.77 12.75
C ASN A 216 15.31 18.95 13.52
N LEU A 217 16.33 18.23 13.10
CA LEU A 217 17.69 18.34 13.61
C LEU A 217 18.68 18.64 12.47
N PHE A 218 19.41 19.73 12.57
CA PHE A 218 20.50 20.04 11.66
C PHE A 218 21.83 19.70 12.33
N ILE A 219 22.66 18.92 11.64
CA ILE A 219 23.90 18.39 12.17
C ILE A 219 25.08 18.87 11.31
N GLN A 220 26.02 19.56 11.93
CA GLN A 220 27.31 19.86 11.35
C GLN A 220 28.40 19.11 12.13
N ALA A 221 29.09 18.20 11.46
CA ALA A 221 30.16 17.41 12.07
C ALA A 221 31.25 17.12 11.04
N PRO A 222 32.53 17.05 11.47
CA PRO A 222 33.65 16.74 10.58
C PRO A 222 33.50 15.40 9.86
N THR A 223 34.25 15.22 8.76
CA THR A 223 34.36 13.90 8.14
C THR A 223 35.04 12.89 9.07
N GLY A 224 34.70 11.62 9.00
CA GLY A 224 35.32 10.56 9.79
C GLY A 224 34.82 10.37 11.20
N VAL A 225 33.93 11.21 11.74
CA VAL A 225 33.35 11.03 13.10
C VAL A 225 32.28 9.94 13.18
N GLY A 226 31.96 9.24 12.08
CA GLY A 226 30.94 8.19 12.07
C GLY A 226 29.50 8.71 12.09
N LYS A 227 29.22 9.82 11.35
CA LYS A 227 27.87 10.41 11.27
C LYS A 227 26.77 9.41 10.94
N THR A 228 27.00 8.56 9.93
CA THR A 228 25.98 7.63 9.43
C THR A 228 25.51 6.65 10.52
N ILE A 229 26.42 5.96 11.19
CA ILE A 229 26.05 5.03 12.26
C ILE A 229 25.43 5.76 13.47
N SER A 230 25.88 6.98 13.76
CA SER A 230 25.36 7.81 14.84
C SER A 230 23.98 8.41 14.56
N THR A 231 23.50 8.33 13.31
CA THR A 231 22.13 8.69 12.94
C THR A 231 21.25 7.46 12.74
N VAL A 232 21.76 6.40 12.11
CA VAL A 232 21.02 5.16 11.83
C VAL A 232 20.73 4.40 13.13
N PHE A 233 21.71 4.19 14.00
CA PHE A 233 21.51 3.44 15.26
C PHE A 233 20.40 4.04 16.13
N PRO A 234 20.38 5.33 16.50
CA PRO A 234 19.32 5.88 17.31
C PRO A 234 17.95 5.92 16.60
N ALA A 235 17.92 5.99 15.26
CA ALA A 235 16.69 5.86 14.49
C ALA A 235 16.13 4.43 14.56
N VAL A 236 16.98 3.40 14.45
CA VAL A 236 16.60 1.99 14.68
C VAL A 236 16.07 1.81 16.11
N MET A 237 16.76 2.34 17.13
CA MET A 237 16.31 2.27 18.52
C MET A 237 14.94 2.93 18.73
N SER A 238 14.60 3.97 17.96
CA SER A 238 13.30 4.61 18.06
C SER A 238 12.15 3.73 17.50
N ILE A 239 12.44 2.89 16.52
CA ILE A 239 11.47 1.90 16.00
C ILE A 239 11.14 0.86 17.07
N GLY A 240 12.14 0.24 17.71
CA GLY A 240 11.92 -0.72 18.80
C GLY A 240 11.23 -0.15 20.05
N LYS A 241 11.04 1.17 20.11
CA LYS A 241 10.25 1.86 21.15
C LYS A 241 8.89 2.35 20.64
N GLY A 242 8.50 1.98 19.42
CA GLY A 242 7.23 2.41 18.80
C GLY A 242 7.13 3.92 18.57
N ILE A 243 8.27 4.64 18.53
CA ILE A 243 8.31 6.10 18.31
C ILE A 243 8.25 6.42 16.82
N SER A 244 8.84 5.56 15.99
CA SER A 244 8.81 5.64 14.52
C SER A 244 8.57 4.26 13.93
N ASP A 245 8.02 4.21 12.72
CA ASP A 245 7.67 2.94 12.06
C ASP A 245 8.70 2.55 11.00
N LYS A 246 9.42 3.51 10.41
CA LYS A 246 10.30 3.30 9.25
C LYS A 246 11.39 4.36 9.14
N ILE A 247 12.50 3.99 8.50
CA ILE A 247 13.60 4.91 8.20
C ILE A 247 13.67 5.16 6.69
N PHE A 248 13.64 6.44 6.29
CA PHE A 248 14.03 6.87 4.95
C PHE A 248 15.39 7.52 5.02
N TYR A 249 16.39 6.88 4.42
CA TYR A 249 17.74 7.42 4.31
C TYR A 249 17.95 8.02 2.91
N LEU A 250 17.86 9.34 2.83
CA LEU A 250 17.97 10.07 1.57
C LEU A 250 19.39 10.55 1.37
N THR A 251 19.93 10.34 0.18
CA THR A 251 21.31 10.78 -0.16
C THR A 251 21.32 11.52 -1.50
N ALA A 252 22.21 12.50 -1.62
CA ALA A 252 22.39 13.25 -2.86
C ALA A 252 23.37 12.57 -3.87
N LYS A 253 24.03 11.48 -3.48
CA LYS A 253 25.06 10.80 -4.29
C LYS A 253 25.06 9.30 -4.06
N THR A 254 25.24 8.53 -5.11
CA THR A 254 25.35 7.07 -5.08
C THR A 254 26.42 6.55 -4.09
N ILE A 255 27.58 7.24 -3.97
CA ILE A 255 28.64 6.86 -3.02
C ILE A 255 28.19 6.96 -1.56
N THR A 256 27.33 7.93 -1.21
CA THR A 256 26.84 8.09 0.16
C THR A 256 25.76 7.06 0.52
N ARG A 257 25.15 6.42 -0.47
CA ARG A 257 24.23 5.30 -0.31
C ARG A 257 24.93 4.08 0.32
N THR A 258 26.13 3.76 -0.14
CA THR A 258 26.95 2.65 0.43
C THR A 258 27.19 2.84 1.92
N ALA A 259 27.42 4.07 2.39
CA ALA A 259 27.61 4.32 3.81
C ALA A 259 26.38 3.98 4.67
N ALA A 260 25.16 4.14 4.14
CA ALA A 260 23.94 3.71 4.82
C ALA A 260 23.83 2.18 4.82
N GLN A 261 24.09 1.53 3.68
CA GLN A 261 24.10 0.08 3.55
C GLN A 261 25.10 -0.55 4.54
N ASP A 262 26.31 -0.01 4.63
CA ASP A 262 27.34 -0.45 5.56
C ASP A 262 26.91 -0.27 7.03
N ALA A 263 26.27 0.86 7.35
CA ALA A 263 25.77 1.08 8.73
C ALA A 263 24.71 0.05 9.13
N PHE A 264 23.75 -0.27 8.25
CA PHE A 264 22.79 -1.32 8.51
C PHE A 264 23.45 -2.71 8.54
N ALA A 265 24.44 -2.99 7.69
CA ALA A 265 25.19 -4.24 7.69
C ALA A 265 25.94 -4.45 9.02
N VAL A 266 26.59 -3.41 9.54
CA VAL A 266 27.25 -3.46 10.86
C VAL A 266 26.24 -3.81 11.96
N LEU A 267 25.08 -3.16 11.98
CA LEU A 267 24.04 -3.44 12.99
C LEU A 267 23.48 -4.88 12.86
N ARG A 268 23.29 -5.37 11.63
CA ARG A 268 22.89 -6.77 11.41
C ARG A 268 23.91 -7.77 11.92
N ASN A 269 25.20 -7.50 11.79
CA ASN A 269 26.26 -8.34 12.35
C ASN A 269 26.24 -8.36 13.89
N GLU A 270 25.66 -7.34 14.53
CA GLU A 270 25.38 -7.28 15.98
C GLU A 270 24.02 -7.91 16.37
N GLY A 271 23.36 -8.58 15.42
CA GLY A 271 22.11 -9.31 15.67
C GLY A 271 20.81 -8.57 15.35
N LEU A 272 20.88 -7.41 14.70
CA LEU A 272 19.69 -6.68 14.27
C LEU A 272 18.95 -7.42 13.14
N ASP A 273 17.69 -7.75 13.33
CA ASP A 273 16.78 -8.19 12.27
C ASP A 273 16.05 -6.97 11.69
N PHE A 274 16.47 -6.53 10.51
CA PHE A 274 16.00 -5.27 9.94
C PHE A 274 16.09 -5.33 8.41
N LYS A 275 14.94 -5.23 7.76
CA LYS A 275 14.84 -5.34 6.31
C LYS A 275 15.04 -3.99 5.64
N THR A 276 15.87 -3.97 4.60
CA THR A 276 16.18 -2.73 3.87
C THR A 276 16.05 -2.92 2.37
N VAL A 277 15.49 -1.91 1.70
CA VAL A 277 15.51 -1.80 0.24
C VAL A 277 16.28 -0.58 -0.21
N THR A 278 17.02 -0.74 -1.30
CA THR A 278 17.69 0.38 -1.99
C THR A 278 16.97 0.68 -3.29
N ILE A 279 16.29 1.82 -3.35
CA ILE A 279 15.61 2.29 -4.55
C ILE A 279 16.64 2.80 -5.56
N THR A 280 16.49 2.34 -6.79
CA THR A 280 17.33 2.78 -7.92
C THR A 280 16.47 3.56 -8.91
N ALA A 281 16.98 4.67 -9.42
CA ALA A 281 16.27 5.50 -10.38
C ALA A 281 15.81 4.70 -11.62
N LYS A 282 14.65 5.05 -12.14
CA LYS A 282 13.95 4.29 -13.21
C LYS A 282 14.80 4.08 -14.45
N ASP A 283 15.54 5.10 -14.88
CA ASP A 283 16.43 5.07 -16.02
C ASP A 283 17.59 4.07 -15.87
N LYS A 284 17.97 3.75 -14.64
CA LYS A 284 19.07 2.82 -14.33
C LYS A 284 18.61 1.38 -14.12
N VAL A 285 17.34 1.14 -13.77
CA VAL A 285 16.83 -0.19 -13.43
C VAL A 285 15.88 -0.74 -14.50
N CYS A 286 15.44 0.09 -15.45
CA CYS A 286 14.58 -0.33 -16.55
C CYS A 286 15.29 -1.35 -17.45
N PHE A 287 14.60 -2.46 -17.78
CA PHE A 287 15.13 -3.49 -18.67
C PHE A 287 15.05 -3.13 -20.17
N LEU A 288 14.34 -2.06 -20.51
CA LEU A 288 14.19 -1.60 -21.89
C LEU A 288 15.11 -0.42 -22.12
N GLU A 289 16.02 -0.56 -23.10
CA GLU A 289 16.81 0.54 -23.58
C GLU A 289 15.96 1.45 -24.47
N SER A 290 15.98 2.76 -24.21
CA SER A 290 15.28 3.76 -25.00
C SER A 290 16.01 5.10 -24.96
N GLU A 291 16.29 5.68 -26.13
CA GLU A 291 16.92 7.00 -26.27
C GLU A 291 15.99 8.13 -25.77
N THR A 292 14.68 7.93 -25.79
CA THR A 292 13.66 8.92 -25.41
C THR A 292 13.10 8.70 -24.01
N GLY A 293 13.61 7.71 -23.27
CA GLY A 293 13.08 7.24 -22.00
C GLY A 293 12.07 6.09 -22.16
N PRO A 294 11.82 5.31 -21.09
CA PRO A 294 11.00 4.10 -21.17
C PRO A 294 9.52 4.41 -21.42
N GLU A 295 8.95 3.78 -22.45
CA GLU A 295 7.51 3.78 -22.70
C GLU A 295 6.82 2.74 -21.81
N CYS A 296 6.23 3.20 -20.69
CA CYS A 296 5.55 2.33 -19.73
C CYS A 296 4.08 2.13 -20.10
N ASN A 297 3.85 1.24 -21.05
CA ASN A 297 2.50 0.83 -21.46
C ASN A 297 2.51 -0.63 -21.93
N PRO A 298 1.35 -1.34 -21.93
CA PRO A 298 1.29 -2.77 -22.21
C PRO A 298 1.62 -3.15 -23.67
N ALA A 299 1.62 -2.19 -24.60
CA ALA A 299 1.97 -2.45 -25.99
C ALA A 299 3.49 -2.40 -26.23
N ALA A 300 4.19 -1.52 -25.51
CA ALA A 300 5.63 -1.29 -25.67
C ALA A 300 6.49 -2.09 -24.66
N CYS A 301 5.94 -2.43 -23.48
CA CYS A 301 6.71 -3.04 -22.40
C CYS A 301 6.07 -4.33 -21.88
N PRO A 302 6.72 -5.50 -22.02
CA PRO A 302 6.21 -6.77 -21.52
C PRO A 302 6.10 -6.80 -19.99
N TYR A 303 6.96 -6.07 -19.28
CA TYR A 303 6.94 -5.95 -17.81
C TYR A 303 5.86 -5.00 -17.29
N ALA A 304 5.34 -4.11 -18.14
CA ALA A 304 4.18 -3.27 -17.83
C ALA A 304 2.86 -4.03 -18.04
N LYS A 305 2.84 -4.97 -19.00
CA LYS A 305 1.67 -5.77 -19.31
C LYS A 305 1.39 -6.77 -18.19
N GLY A 306 0.22 -6.67 -17.56
CA GLY A 306 -0.19 -7.53 -16.43
C GLY A 306 0.70 -7.41 -15.19
N HIS A 307 1.38 -6.28 -15.00
CA HIS A 307 2.22 -6.04 -13.83
C HIS A 307 1.42 -6.19 -12.54
N ASN A 308 0.25 -5.55 -12.48
CA ASN A 308 -0.57 -5.55 -11.27
C ASN A 308 -1.14 -6.93 -10.92
N ASP A 309 -1.26 -7.82 -11.91
CA ASP A 309 -1.71 -9.20 -11.69
C ASP A 309 -0.67 -10.07 -10.96
N ARG A 310 0.61 -9.67 -10.99
CA ARG A 310 1.74 -10.47 -10.51
C ARG A 310 2.54 -9.82 -9.38
N VAL A 311 2.43 -8.50 -9.22
CA VAL A 311 3.34 -7.76 -8.33
C VAL A 311 3.17 -8.13 -6.87
N ASN A 312 1.97 -8.45 -6.39
CA ASN A 312 1.76 -8.86 -5.01
C ASN A 312 2.51 -10.16 -4.69
N GLU A 313 2.43 -11.18 -5.57
CA GLU A 313 3.19 -12.42 -5.41
C GLU A 313 4.70 -12.18 -5.48
N ALA A 314 5.15 -11.32 -6.38
CA ALA A 314 6.56 -10.94 -6.48
C ALA A 314 7.06 -10.25 -5.20
N VAL A 315 6.27 -9.34 -4.65
CA VAL A 315 6.59 -8.64 -3.38
C VAL A 315 6.64 -9.64 -2.23
N TYR A 316 5.63 -10.50 -2.11
CA TYR A 316 5.60 -11.49 -1.03
C TYR A 316 6.80 -12.44 -1.09
N ASP A 317 7.15 -12.90 -2.30
CA ASP A 317 8.29 -13.79 -2.52
C ASP A 317 9.61 -13.13 -2.06
N ILE A 318 9.89 -11.90 -2.50
CA ILE A 318 11.17 -11.25 -2.15
C ILE A 318 11.25 -10.86 -0.66
N ILE A 319 10.16 -10.35 -0.07
CA ILE A 319 10.21 -9.92 1.34
C ILE A 319 10.31 -11.08 2.33
N THR A 320 9.85 -12.28 1.94
CA THR A 320 9.94 -13.48 2.79
C THR A 320 11.29 -14.17 2.68
N HIS A 321 12.08 -13.93 1.62
CA HIS A 321 13.37 -14.60 1.40
C HIS A 321 14.59 -13.69 1.59
N GLU A 322 14.41 -12.35 1.49
CA GLU A 322 15.52 -11.40 1.49
C GLU A 322 15.38 -10.35 2.61
N ASN A 323 16.49 -10.07 3.29
CA ASN A 323 16.58 -9.00 4.30
C ASN A 323 17.23 -7.74 3.75
N VAL A 324 18.02 -7.86 2.69
CA VAL A 324 18.71 -6.76 2.03
C VAL A 324 18.38 -6.80 0.55
N ILE A 325 17.56 -5.87 0.12
CA ILE A 325 17.08 -5.81 -1.25
C ILE A 325 17.76 -4.63 -1.94
N ASP A 326 18.78 -4.95 -2.71
CA ASP A 326 19.49 -4.01 -3.58
C ASP A 326 18.98 -4.09 -5.03
N ARG A 327 19.63 -3.34 -5.93
CA ARG A 327 19.28 -3.37 -7.35
C ARG A 327 19.35 -4.78 -7.95
N VAL A 328 20.36 -5.56 -7.60
CA VAL A 328 20.57 -6.89 -8.17
C VAL A 328 19.42 -7.82 -7.79
N LYS A 329 19.01 -7.79 -6.52
CA LYS A 329 17.86 -8.56 -6.03
C LYS A 329 16.54 -8.11 -6.64
N VAL A 330 16.33 -6.80 -6.77
CA VAL A 330 15.14 -6.27 -7.47
C VAL A 330 15.08 -6.77 -8.91
N GLU A 331 16.18 -6.72 -9.66
CA GLU A 331 16.24 -7.20 -11.05
C GLU A 331 16.02 -8.71 -11.15
N GLU A 332 16.62 -9.51 -10.26
CA GLU A 332 16.46 -10.97 -10.18
C GLU A 332 14.97 -11.37 -10.03
N TYR A 333 14.32 -10.82 -9.01
CA TYR A 333 12.92 -11.14 -8.73
C TYR A 333 11.95 -10.50 -9.75
N ALA A 334 12.28 -9.34 -10.27
CA ALA A 334 11.48 -8.72 -11.34
C ALA A 334 11.50 -9.55 -12.63
N HIS A 335 12.63 -10.16 -12.98
CA HIS A 335 12.69 -11.14 -14.07
C HIS A 335 11.92 -12.42 -13.75
N LYS A 336 12.09 -12.98 -12.56
CA LYS A 336 11.40 -14.19 -12.11
C LYS A 336 9.89 -14.06 -12.24
N HIS A 337 9.33 -12.93 -11.84
CA HIS A 337 7.88 -12.69 -11.81
C HIS A 337 7.36 -11.89 -13.02
N ASN A 338 8.24 -11.50 -13.95
CA ASN A 338 7.89 -10.68 -15.12
C ASN A 338 7.16 -9.38 -14.74
N VAL A 339 7.70 -8.61 -13.80
CA VAL A 339 7.18 -7.32 -13.33
C VAL A 339 8.15 -6.17 -13.61
N CYS A 340 7.66 -4.93 -13.66
CA CYS A 340 8.51 -3.75 -13.83
C CYS A 340 9.43 -3.58 -12.61
N PRO A 341 10.77 -3.59 -12.76
CA PRO A 341 11.69 -3.53 -11.61
C PRO A 341 11.57 -2.22 -10.82
N PHE A 342 11.28 -1.10 -11.48
CA PHE A 342 11.13 0.19 -10.81
C PHE A 342 9.87 0.23 -9.93
N GLU A 343 8.68 -0.03 -10.50
CA GLU A 343 7.43 -0.04 -9.75
C GLU A 343 7.43 -1.12 -8.66
N PHE A 344 8.01 -2.29 -8.95
CA PHE A 344 8.21 -3.36 -7.99
C PHE A 344 9.05 -2.91 -6.78
N SER A 345 10.15 -2.15 -7.01
CA SER A 345 10.97 -1.62 -5.91
C SER A 345 10.21 -0.64 -5.02
N LEU A 346 9.28 0.12 -5.59
CA LEU A 346 8.40 1.01 -4.83
C LEU A 346 7.39 0.21 -4.00
N ASP A 347 6.76 -0.83 -4.58
CA ASP A 347 5.84 -1.70 -3.85
C ASP A 347 6.55 -2.44 -2.69
N ILE A 348 7.78 -2.93 -2.90
CA ILE A 348 8.62 -3.53 -1.84
C ILE A 348 8.83 -2.54 -0.69
N SER A 349 9.06 -1.26 -0.98
CA SER A 349 9.39 -0.26 0.03
C SER A 349 8.34 -0.11 1.14
N TYR A 350 7.09 -0.51 0.87
CA TYR A 350 6.04 -0.50 1.89
C TYR A 350 6.28 -1.54 3.00
N TRP A 351 6.97 -2.62 2.71
CA TRP A 351 7.19 -3.77 3.60
C TRP A 351 8.54 -3.76 4.31
N MET A 352 9.40 -2.79 3.99
CA MET A 352 10.75 -2.68 4.54
C MET A 352 10.78 -1.74 5.74
N ASP A 353 11.68 -2.01 6.69
CA ASP A 353 11.94 -1.16 7.84
C ASP A 353 12.80 0.06 7.46
N GLY A 354 13.69 -0.10 6.49
CA GLY A 354 14.55 0.94 5.97
C GLY A 354 14.50 1.06 4.45
N VAL A 355 14.35 2.30 3.95
CA VAL A 355 14.38 2.64 2.53
C VAL A 355 15.55 3.58 2.27
N ILE A 356 16.46 3.17 1.40
CA ILE A 356 17.64 3.94 1.00
C ILE A 356 17.42 4.42 -0.44
N CYS A 357 17.50 5.71 -0.70
CA CYS A 357 17.34 6.27 -2.04
C CYS A 357 18.17 7.54 -2.26
N ASP A 358 18.46 7.84 -3.54
CA ASP A 358 19.17 9.01 -4.04
C ASP A 358 18.28 9.83 -5.00
#